data_efaac26a9c10c1bc76f0c07d0a6c6128
#
_entry.id   efaac26a9c10c1bc76f0c07d0a6c6128
#
_cell.length_a   1.000
_cell.length_b   1.000
_cell.length_c   1.000
_cell.angle_alpha   90.00
_cell.angle_beta   90.00
_cell.angle_gamma   90.00
#
_symmetry.space_group_name_H-M   'P 1'
#
loop_
_entity.id
_entity.type
_entity.pdbx_description
1 polymer ?
#
loop_
_entity_poly.entity_id
_entity_poly.type
_entity_poly.pdbx_seq_one_letter_code
_entity_poly.pdbx_strand_id
1 'polypeptide(L)'
;MLYIIGIGINEFESLPLGSIEILRNSDIVYVERFTGFISDEFIESLPDKLQNTNASKSIINTKIKFIKRWFIEDGREILDNARKSQVCVLVYGDPLVATTYNELLVRARKLSIDFKVVHSSSGILSLMGESGLQPYKFGKMVTMMDDPMSSITVYNTIYENMCLGLHTLILTEYNNDDGINNFQSSSDPFFLSPGRVIELLLEREKEMKLLNFSDDSYGMVASKIGQKESTFNSGTIKSLLKLDYRGGPNSIIIPGRLHFTEIDSIKYLTTMFDEPTDNTMRLSRLAYRMLDKYIPNTKIAVDNMYQLIRTATSGLSKDFAPVIENAENYLLDAQDFYNQGKLELAILSVGYAEGLIDSIRFQKNMNPW
;
A
#
# COMPACT_ATOMS: atom_id res chain seq x y z
N MET A 1 14.45 11.38 -30.05
CA MET A 1 13.05 11.13 -29.62
C MET A 1 13.02 9.96 -28.67
N LEU A 2 12.42 10.11 -27.49
CA LEU A 2 12.30 9.08 -26.47
C LEU A 2 10.85 8.57 -26.40
N TYR A 3 10.66 7.27 -26.46
CA TYR A 3 9.38 6.61 -26.19
C TYR A 3 9.48 5.79 -24.92
N ILE A 4 8.51 5.92 -24.01
CA ILE A 4 8.35 5.02 -22.88
C ILE A 4 7.04 4.26 -23.10
N ILE A 5 7.14 2.94 -23.23
CA ILE A 5 6.06 2.09 -23.71
C ILE A 5 5.75 1.04 -22.66
N GLY A 6 4.51 1.04 -22.16
CA GLY A 6 4.00 -0.05 -21.34
C GLY A 6 3.77 -1.31 -22.16
N ILE A 7 4.23 -2.45 -21.68
CA ILE A 7 3.94 -3.75 -22.30
C ILE A 7 2.70 -4.40 -21.68
N GLY A 8 2.10 -3.77 -20.67
CA GLY A 8 0.99 -4.36 -19.94
C GLY A 8 1.43 -5.53 -19.04
N ILE A 9 0.47 -6.34 -18.65
CA ILE A 9 0.66 -7.45 -17.71
C ILE A 9 0.71 -8.83 -18.35
N ASN A 10 0.49 -8.89 -19.67
CA ASN A 10 0.53 -10.13 -20.45
C ASN A 10 1.32 -9.92 -21.76
N GLU A 11 2.46 -9.27 -21.66
CA GLU A 11 3.48 -9.15 -22.70
C GLU A 11 2.89 -8.79 -24.08
N PHE A 12 3.07 -9.62 -25.13
CA PHE A 12 2.57 -9.34 -26.46
C PHE A 12 1.04 -9.17 -26.54
N GLU A 13 0.29 -9.87 -25.70
CA GLU A 13 -1.18 -9.78 -25.71
C GLU A 13 -1.68 -8.46 -25.13
N SER A 14 -0.86 -7.82 -24.31
CA SER A 14 -1.14 -6.51 -23.69
C SER A 14 -0.41 -5.35 -24.37
N LEU A 15 0.50 -5.63 -25.29
CA LEU A 15 1.28 -4.60 -25.97
C LEU A 15 0.35 -3.76 -26.87
N PRO A 16 0.30 -2.43 -26.73
CA PRO A 16 -0.55 -1.59 -27.55
C PRO A 16 -0.18 -1.70 -29.03
N LEU A 17 -1.16 -1.94 -29.90
CA LEU A 17 -0.93 -2.10 -31.35
C LEU A 17 -0.12 -0.95 -31.95
N GLY A 18 -0.38 0.29 -31.53
CA GLY A 18 0.35 1.47 -31.99
C GLY A 18 1.82 1.51 -31.58
N SER A 19 2.24 0.71 -30.60
CA SER A 19 3.65 0.63 -30.20
C SER A 19 4.50 -0.22 -31.12
N ILE A 20 3.90 -1.15 -31.87
CA ILE A 20 4.62 -2.06 -32.76
C ILE A 20 5.37 -1.27 -33.85
N GLU A 21 4.72 -0.28 -34.46
CA GLU A 21 5.37 0.55 -35.46
C GLU A 21 6.47 1.44 -34.87
N ILE A 22 6.26 1.95 -33.67
CA ILE A 22 7.26 2.74 -32.95
C ILE A 22 8.50 1.88 -32.69
N LEU A 23 8.31 0.66 -32.19
CA LEU A 23 9.39 -0.28 -31.91
C LEU A 23 10.17 -0.66 -33.17
N ARG A 24 9.47 -0.92 -34.29
CA ARG A 24 10.08 -1.23 -35.59
C ARG A 24 10.95 -0.10 -36.13
N ASN A 25 10.62 1.13 -35.82
CA ASN A 25 11.36 2.30 -36.29
C ASN A 25 12.43 2.77 -35.28
N SER A 26 12.62 2.06 -34.19
CA SER A 26 13.55 2.46 -33.12
C SER A 26 14.95 1.93 -33.39
N ASP A 27 15.96 2.75 -33.13
CA ASP A 27 17.36 2.39 -33.24
C ASP A 27 17.83 1.57 -32.03
N ILE A 28 17.27 1.88 -30.87
CA ILE A 28 17.58 1.20 -29.60
C ILE A 28 16.29 0.94 -28.83
N VAL A 29 16.12 -0.28 -28.33
CA VAL A 29 15.04 -0.70 -27.44
C VAL A 29 15.65 -1.17 -26.12
N TYR A 30 15.43 -0.43 -25.07
CA TYR A 30 15.76 -0.83 -23.71
C TYR A 30 14.58 -1.62 -23.12
N VAL A 31 14.85 -2.76 -22.48
CA VAL A 31 13.85 -3.59 -21.80
C VAL A 31 14.22 -3.68 -20.34
N GLU A 32 13.34 -3.22 -19.47
CA GLU A 32 13.52 -3.36 -18.02
C GLU A 32 12.97 -4.68 -17.50
N ARG A 33 13.53 -5.17 -16.38
CA ARG A 33 13.08 -6.39 -15.72
C ARG A 33 12.98 -6.25 -14.20
N PHE A 34 12.80 -5.03 -13.68
CA PHE A 34 12.81 -4.76 -12.25
C PHE A 34 11.47 -4.22 -11.71
N THR A 35 10.59 -3.70 -12.57
CA THR A 35 9.23 -3.27 -12.16
C THR A 35 8.30 -4.47 -12.02
N GLY A 36 8.46 -5.48 -12.86
CA GLY A 36 7.67 -6.71 -12.82
C GLY A 36 8.29 -7.80 -13.67
N PHE A 37 7.65 -8.96 -13.66
CA PHE A 37 8.14 -10.14 -14.36
C PHE A 37 7.93 -10.01 -15.87
N ILE A 38 9.01 -10.14 -16.63
CA ILE A 38 9.03 -10.25 -18.09
C ILE A 38 9.74 -11.54 -18.43
N SER A 39 9.10 -12.42 -19.23
CA SER A 39 9.64 -13.74 -19.57
C SER A 39 10.82 -13.65 -20.54
N ASP A 40 11.71 -14.64 -20.48
CA ASP A 40 12.78 -14.76 -21.47
C ASP A 40 12.21 -15.04 -22.87
N GLU A 41 11.12 -15.81 -22.96
CA GLU A 41 10.41 -16.09 -24.22
C GLU A 41 9.94 -14.82 -24.93
N PHE A 42 9.34 -13.87 -24.17
CA PHE A 42 8.96 -12.58 -24.73
C PHE A 42 10.15 -11.85 -25.32
N ILE A 43 11.23 -11.81 -24.57
CA ILE A 43 12.45 -11.10 -24.93
C ILE A 43 13.12 -11.70 -26.17
N GLU A 44 13.28 -13.03 -26.21
CA GLU A 44 13.90 -13.74 -27.32
C GLU A 44 13.08 -13.67 -28.60
N SER A 45 11.75 -13.70 -28.48
CA SER A 45 10.83 -13.62 -29.63
C SER A 45 10.57 -12.18 -30.08
N LEU A 46 10.91 -11.16 -29.31
CA LEU A 46 10.65 -9.76 -29.65
C LEU A 46 11.22 -9.34 -31.00
N PRO A 47 12.48 -9.66 -31.39
CA PRO A 47 13.01 -9.35 -32.72
C PRO A 47 12.16 -9.93 -33.84
N ASP A 48 11.77 -11.21 -33.74
CA ASP A 48 11.02 -11.92 -34.77
C ASP A 48 9.58 -11.37 -34.90
N LYS A 49 8.94 -11.07 -33.78
CA LYS A 49 7.59 -10.47 -33.74
C LYS A 49 7.56 -9.05 -34.31
N LEU A 50 8.66 -8.33 -34.24
CA LEU A 50 8.80 -7.00 -34.82
C LEU A 50 9.11 -7.05 -36.32
N GLN A 51 9.60 -8.19 -36.86
CA GLN A 51 9.84 -8.33 -38.29
C GLN A 51 8.52 -8.24 -39.08
N ASN A 52 8.50 -7.41 -40.11
CA ASN A 52 7.37 -7.32 -41.02
C ASN A 52 7.74 -7.98 -42.36
N THR A 53 7.00 -9.00 -42.72
CA THR A 53 7.19 -9.73 -43.98
C THR A 53 7.09 -8.84 -45.23
N ASN A 54 6.58 -7.59 -45.09
CA ASN A 54 6.32 -6.66 -46.25
C ASN A 54 7.07 -5.33 -46.17
N ALA A 55 8.00 -5.11 -45.24
CA ALA A 55 8.71 -3.83 -45.11
C ALA A 55 10.14 -3.89 -45.66
N SER A 56 10.47 -2.92 -46.50
CA SER A 56 11.79 -2.76 -47.17
C SER A 56 12.95 -2.36 -46.23
N LYS A 57 12.70 -2.17 -44.92
CA LYS A 57 13.74 -1.96 -43.92
C LYS A 57 13.86 -3.22 -43.04
N SER A 58 14.93 -3.92 -43.21
CA SER A 58 15.30 -5.03 -42.34
C SER A 58 15.61 -4.49 -40.95
N ILE A 59 14.92 -5.05 -39.94
CA ILE A 59 15.11 -4.75 -38.51
C ILE A 59 16.48 -5.21 -37.99
N ILE A 60 17.37 -5.61 -38.86
CA ILE A 60 18.70 -6.14 -38.56
C ILE A 60 19.54 -5.19 -37.68
N ASN A 61 19.15 -3.93 -37.50
CA ASN A 61 19.92 -2.92 -36.78
C ASN A 61 19.34 -2.46 -35.43
N THR A 62 18.15 -2.89 -35.02
CA THR A 62 17.61 -2.50 -33.71
C THR A 62 18.38 -3.19 -32.59
N LYS A 63 19.07 -2.40 -31.77
CA LYS A 63 19.79 -2.91 -30.59
C LYS A 63 18.83 -3.05 -29.43
N ILE A 64 18.57 -4.29 -29.00
CA ILE A 64 17.82 -4.58 -27.76
C ILE A 64 18.82 -4.66 -26.61
N LYS A 65 18.58 -3.92 -25.54
CA LYS A 65 19.40 -3.87 -24.34
C LYS A 65 18.56 -4.09 -23.10
N PHE A 66 18.97 -5.04 -22.25
CA PHE A 66 18.39 -5.21 -20.93
C PHE A 66 18.96 -4.19 -19.97
N ILE A 67 18.09 -3.59 -19.15
CA ILE A 67 18.50 -2.55 -18.23
C ILE A 67 18.02 -2.84 -16.82
N LYS A 68 18.86 -2.50 -15.86
CA LYS A 68 18.58 -2.58 -14.43
C LYS A 68 18.08 -1.24 -13.90
N ARG A 69 17.55 -1.23 -12.68
CA ARG A 69 17.00 -0.04 -12.01
C ARG A 69 17.99 1.12 -12.01
N TRP A 70 19.24 0.88 -11.57
CA TRP A 70 20.28 1.91 -11.52
C TRP A 70 20.55 2.59 -12.87
N PHE A 71 20.37 1.86 -13.98
CA PHE A 71 20.59 2.41 -15.33
C PHE A 71 19.51 3.43 -15.71
N ILE A 72 18.25 3.18 -15.31
CA ILE A 72 17.15 4.14 -15.47
C ILE A 72 17.34 5.34 -14.54
N GLU A 73 17.72 5.11 -13.30
CA GLU A 73 17.98 6.17 -12.32
C GLU A 73 19.14 7.07 -12.78
N ASP A 74 20.22 6.51 -13.31
CA ASP A 74 21.26 7.27 -13.98
C ASP A 74 20.74 7.97 -15.26
N GLY A 75 20.10 7.24 -16.15
CA GLY A 75 19.40 7.68 -17.36
C GLY A 75 20.24 8.45 -18.40
N ARG A 76 21.52 8.71 -18.16
CA ARG A 76 22.39 9.51 -19.06
C ARG A 76 22.48 8.89 -20.45
N GLU A 77 22.79 7.60 -20.55
CA GLU A 77 22.92 6.90 -21.83
C GLU A 77 21.63 6.94 -22.63
N ILE A 78 20.48 6.75 -21.97
CA ILE A 78 19.15 6.80 -22.61
C ILE A 78 18.90 8.18 -23.19
N LEU A 79 19.13 9.23 -22.43
CA LEU A 79 18.91 10.61 -22.84
C LEU A 79 19.88 11.04 -23.94
N ASP A 80 21.15 10.65 -23.87
CA ASP A 80 22.15 10.96 -24.89
C ASP A 80 21.85 10.25 -26.21
N ASN A 81 21.37 9.02 -26.17
CA ASN A 81 20.92 8.31 -27.38
C ASN A 81 19.64 8.92 -27.93
N ALA A 82 18.67 9.32 -27.08
CA ALA A 82 17.41 9.91 -27.51
C ALA A 82 17.57 11.28 -28.20
N ARG A 83 18.69 12.00 -27.96
CA ARG A 83 19.05 13.21 -28.71
C ARG A 83 19.42 12.94 -30.17
N LYS A 84 19.97 11.77 -30.45
CA LYS A 84 20.57 11.43 -31.74
C LYS A 84 19.73 10.51 -32.58
N SER A 85 18.87 9.73 -31.94
CA SER A 85 18.14 8.63 -32.55
C SER A 85 16.79 8.40 -31.90
N GLN A 86 15.99 7.49 -32.44
CA GLN A 86 14.74 7.04 -31.83
C GLN A 86 15.02 5.95 -30.82
N VAL A 87 14.68 6.19 -29.57
CA VAL A 87 14.91 5.28 -28.44
C VAL A 87 13.59 4.90 -27.80
N CYS A 88 13.41 3.62 -27.55
CA CYS A 88 12.29 3.08 -26.77
C CYS A 88 12.76 2.48 -25.46
N VAL A 89 11.94 2.63 -24.42
CA VAL A 89 12.04 1.89 -23.15
C VAL A 89 10.76 1.11 -22.95
N LEU A 90 10.87 -0.22 -22.89
CA LEU A 90 9.76 -1.13 -22.58
C LEU A 90 9.68 -1.35 -21.07
N VAL A 91 8.49 -1.12 -20.52
CA VAL A 91 8.20 -1.11 -19.09
C VAL A 91 7.08 -2.09 -18.79
N TYR A 92 7.23 -2.93 -17.77
CA TYR A 92 6.16 -3.80 -17.31
C TYR A 92 4.95 -2.99 -16.82
N GLY A 93 3.75 -3.41 -17.21
CA GLY A 93 2.52 -2.71 -16.85
C GLY A 93 2.34 -1.39 -17.60
N ASP A 94 1.82 -0.38 -16.91
CA ASP A 94 1.76 1.00 -17.38
C ASP A 94 3.02 1.77 -16.93
N PRO A 95 3.67 2.53 -17.81
CA PRO A 95 4.97 3.13 -17.51
C PRO A 95 4.95 4.21 -16.44
N LEU A 96 3.79 4.76 -16.09
CA LEU A 96 3.68 5.84 -15.11
C LEU A 96 2.95 5.42 -13.83
N VAL A 97 2.53 4.17 -13.71
CA VAL A 97 1.82 3.67 -12.52
C VAL A 97 2.78 2.85 -11.64
N ALA A 98 3.07 3.35 -10.46
CA ALA A 98 4.01 2.77 -9.48
C ALA A 98 5.43 2.55 -10.05
N THR A 99 5.92 3.50 -10.82
CA THR A 99 7.24 3.48 -11.46
C THR A 99 8.01 4.77 -11.18
N THR A 100 9.29 4.81 -11.54
CA THR A 100 10.17 5.97 -11.37
C THR A 100 10.41 6.77 -12.65
N TYR A 101 9.74 6.43 -13.77
CA TYR A 101 9.99 7.04 -15.08
C TYR A 101 9.65 8.52 -15.20
N ASN A 102 8.79 9.05 -14.33
CA ASN A 102 8.49 10.48 -14.30
C ASN A 102 9.74 11.36 -14.19
N GLU A 103 10.76 10.93 -13.42
CA GLU A 103 12.00 11.66 -13.29
C GLU A 103 12.78 11.71 -14.62
N LEU A 104 12.86 10.57 -15.32
CA LEU A 104 13.51 10.50 -16.64
C LEU A 104 12.82 11.42 -17.65
N LEU A 105 11.46 11.49 -17.64
CA LEU A 105 10.70 12.40 -18.51
C LEU A 105 10.95 13.87 -18.18
N VAL A 106 11.03 14.23 -16.90
CA VAL A 106 11.40 15.60 -16.45
C VAL A 106 12.79 15.98 -16.96
N ARG A 107 13.76 15.07 -16.87
CA ARG A 107 15.12 15.28 -17.36
C ARG A 107 15.15 15.41 -18.88
N ALA A 108 14.40 14.57 -19.59
CA ALA A 108 14.26 14.67 -21.04
C ALA A 108 13.74 16.06 -21.46
N ARG A 109 12.69 16.57 -20.79
CA ARG A 109 12.13 17.89 -21.06
C ARG A 109 13.13 19.02 -20.79
N LYS A 110 13.87 18.96 -19.67
CA LYS A 110 14.93 19.94 -19.35
C LYS A 110 16.05 19.97 -20.39
N LEU A 111 16.29 18.86 -21.05
CA LEU A 111 17.30 18.71 -22.12
C LEU A 111 16.74 18.95 -23.53
N SER A 112 15.51 19.43 -23.63
CA SER A 112 14.79 19.66 -24.92
C SER A 112 14.73 18.40 -25.79
N ILE A 113 14.61 17.23 -25.16
CA ILE A 113 14.39 15.94 -25.84
C ILE A 113 12.89 15.70 -25.91
N ASP A 114 12.37 15.54 -27.12
CA ASP A 114 10.96 15.17 -27.29
C ASP A 114 10.74 13.75 -26.82
N PHE A 115 9.60 13.54 -26.11
CA PHE A 115 9.22 12.22 -25.64
C PHE A 115 7.71 11.95 -25.83
N LYS A 116 7.37 10.68 -25.89
CA LYS A 116 5.99 10.20 -25.88
C LYS A 116 5.86 9.00 -24.95
N VAL A 117 4.80 9.00 -24.14
CA VAL A 117 4.40 7.85 -23.33
C VAL A 117 3.30 7.08 -24.05
N VAL A 118 3.44 5.76 -24.11
CA VAL A 118 2.41 4.85 -24.61
C VAL A 118 1.93 4.01 -23.43
N HIS A 119 0.73 4.31 -22.95
CA HIS A 119 0.10 3.63 -21.84
C HIS A 119 -0.32 2.21 -22.23
N SER A 120 -0.39 1.34 -21.20
CA SER A 120 -0.89 -0.03 -21.34
C SER A 120 -1.64 -0.47 -20.06
N SER A 121 -2.04 -1.74 -19.99
CA SER A 121 -2.71 -2.28 -18.80
C SER A 121 -1.81 -2.20 -17.58
N SER A 122 -2.33 -1.65 -16.48
CA SER A 122 -1.63 -1.57 -15.20
C SER A 122 -1.98 -2.75 -14.33
N GLY A 123 -0.98 -3.45 -13.76
CA GLY A 123 -1.20 -4.52 -12.80
C GLY A 123 -2.01 -4.05 -11.58
N ILE A 124 -1.77 -2.84 -11.10
CA ILE A 124 -2.51 -2.27 -9.96
C ILE A 124 -3.99 -2.11 -10.28
N LEU A 125 -4.33 -1.51 -11.43
CA LEU A 125 -5.72 -1.31 -11.82
C LEU A 125 -6.42 -2.64 -12.15
N SER A 126 -5.70 -3.59 -12.75
CA SER A 126 -6.21 -4.94 -13.00
C SER A 126 -6.50 -5.69 -11.69
N LEU A 127 -5.59 -5.62 -10.71
CA LEU A 127 -5.80 -6.18 -9.37
C LEU A 127 -7.05 -5.63 -8.68
N MET A 128 -7.24 -4.30 -8.74
CA MET A 128 -8.44 -3.66 -8.18
C MET A 128 -9.71 -4.12 -8.90
N GLY A 129 -9.69 -4.17 -10.24
CA GLY A 129 -10.85 -4.59 -11.04
C GLY A 129 -11.22 -6.05 -10.84
N GLU A 130 -10.24 -6.95 -10.92
CA GLU A 130 -10.46 -8.40 -10.79
C GLU A 130 -10.82 -8.84 -9.37
N SER A 131 -10.46 -8.04 -8.35
CA SER A 131 -10.84 -8.31 -6.96
C SER A 131 -12.36 -8.29 -6.72
N GLY A 132 -13.11 -7.64 -7.60
CA GLY A 132 -14.53 -7.37 -7.40
C GLY A 132 -14.84 -6.29 -6.36
N LEU A 133 -13.81 -5.67 -5.79
CA LEU A 133 -13.93 -4.52 -4.88
C LEU A 133 -14.05 -3.22 -5.68
N GLN A 134 -14.70 -2.23 -5.07
CA GLN A 134 -14.90 -0.93 -5.70
C GLN A 134 -13.57 -0.15 -5.73
N PRO A 135 -13.01 0.20 -6.91
CA PRO A 135 -11.68 0.82 -7.01
C PRO A 135 -11.54 2.14 -6.23
N TYR A 136 -12.61 2.94 -6.11
CA TYR A 136 -12.60 4.21 -5.35
C TYR A 136 -12.63 4.02 -3.82
N LYS A 137 -12.75 2.78 -3.34
CA LYS A 137 -12.64 2.42 -1.92
C LYS A 137 -11.23 1.91 -1.55
N PHE A 138 -10.29 1.86 -2.49
CA PHE A 138 -8.90 1.59 -2.15
C PHE A 138 -8.27 2.84 -1.54
N GLY A 139 -7.66 2.66 -0.37
CA GLY A 139 -6.89 3.70 0.30
C GLY A 139 -5.43 3.74 -0.18
N LYS A 140 -4.53 4.14 0.70
CA LYS A 140 -3.11 4.16 0.42
C LYS A 140 -2.60 2.75 0.10
N MET A 141 -1.95 2.59 -1.04
CA MET A 141 -1.25 1.37 -1.43
C MET A 141 0.15 1.34 -0.82
N VAL A 142 0.67 0.13 -0.59
CA VAL A 142 1.96 -0.06 0.06
C VAL A 142 2.68 -1.28 -0.51
N THR A 143 4.01 -1.27 -0.48
CA THR A 143 4.83 -2.42 -0.86
C THR A 143 5.42 -3.07 0.40
N MET A 144 5.29 -4.39 0.51
CA MET A 144 5.93 -5.20 1.54
C MET A 144 7.25 -5.75 1.01
N MET A 145 8.31 -5.50 1.76
CA MET A 145 9.62 -6.11 1.59
C MET A 145 9.87 -7.08 2.75
N ASP A 146 10.78 -8.05 2.59
CA ASP A 146 11.12 -8.99 3.67
C ASP A 146 12.04 -8.34 4.72
N ASP A 147 11.52 -7.29 5.36
CA ASP A 147 12.21 -6.59 6.45
C ASP A 147 11.23 -6.06 7.50
N PRO A 148 11.69 -5.90 8.78
CA PRO A 148 10.85 -5.43 9.87
C PRO A 148 10.29 -4.02 9.69
N MET A 149 11.05 -3.09 9.08
CA MET A 149 10.59 -1.70 8.88
C MET A 149 9.45 -1.63 7.88
N SER A 150 9.57 -2.40 6.80
CA SER A 150 8.51 -2.54 5.80
C SER A 150 7.23 -3.08 6.45
N SER A 151 7.34 -4.12 7.27
CA SER A 151 6.16 -4.73 7.94
C SER A 151 5.44 -3.76 8.87
N ILE A 152 6.15 -2.88 9.59
CA ILE A 152 5.56 -1.82 10.42
C ILE A 152 4.77 -0.83 9.53
N THR A 153 5.39 -0.40 8.42
CA THR A 153 4.76 0.54 7.49
C THR A 153 3.48 -0.04 6.88
N VAL A 154 3.53 -1.31 6.45
CA VAL A 154 2.37 -2.00 5.89
C VAL A 154 1.27 -2.17 6.92
N TYR A 155 1.62 -2.62 8.13
CA TYR A 155 0.67 -2.79 9.22
C TYR A 155 -0.06 -1.47 9.57
N ASN A 156 0.69 -0.38 9.70
CA ASN A 156 0.11 0.95 9.96
C ASN A 156 -0.77 1.43 8.81
N THR A 157 -0.38 1.19 7.56
CA THR A 157 -1.20 1.53 6.39
C THR A 157 -2.52 0.77 6.37
N ILE A 158 -2.51 -0.52 6.73
CA ILE A 158 -3.74 -1.32 6.88
C ILE A 158 -4.64 -0.68 7.97
N TYR A 159 -4.06 -0.33 9.12
CA TYR A 159 -4.79 0.32 10.21
C TYR A 159 -5.44 1.64 9.78
N GLU A 160 -4.66 2.53 9.16
CA GLU A 160 -5.14 3.83 8.68
C GLU A 160 -6.30 3.68 7.69
N ASN A 161 -6.13 2.82 6.68
CA ASN A 161 -7.16 2.54 5.70
C ASN A 161 -8.42 1.93 6.34
N MET A 162 -8.26 0.96 7.24
CA MET A 162 -9.39 0.35 7.94
C MET A 162 -10.16 1.33 8.81
N CYS A 163 -9.49 2.29 9.46
CA CYS A 163 -10.16 3.35 10.23
C CYS A 163 -11.11 4.18 9.36
N LEU A 164 -10.83 4.28 8.06
CA LEU A 164 -11.65 4.96 7.07
C LEU A 164 -12.62 4.02 6.33
N GLY A 165 -12.56 2.71 6.61
CA GLY A 165 -13.34 1.69 5.90
C GLY A 165 -12.82 1.39 4.50
N LEU A 166 -11.58 1.75 4.18
CA LEU A 166 -10.95 1.57 2.87
C LEU A 166 -10.21 0.23 2.78
N HIS A 167 -10.09 -0.29 1.55
CA HIS A 167 -9.31 -1.48 1.24
C HIS A 167 -7.84 -1.14 1.10
N THR A 168 -6.96 -2.07 1.46
CA THR A 168 -5.51 -1.91 1.32
C THR A 168 -4.98 -2.88 0.27
N LEU A 169 -4.35 -2.36 -0.80
CA LEU A 169 -3.57 -3.16 -1.73
C LEU A 169 -2.11 -3.17 -1.27
N ILE A 170 -1.58 -4.37 -1.08
CA ILE A 170 -0.20 -4.64 -0.70
C ILE A 170 0.49 -5.29 -1.89
N LEU A 171 1.44 -4.58 -2.48
CA LEU A 171 2.36 -5.14 -3.45
C LEU A 171 3.47 -5.91 -2.71
N THR A 172 3.93 -7.01 -3.25
CA THR A 172 5.03 -7.79 -2.66
C THR A 172 6.34 -7.53 -3.37
N GLU A 173 7.43 -7.62 -2.64
CA GLU A 173 8.77 -7.47 -3.20
C GLU A 173 9.00 -8.44 -4.35
N TYR A 174 9.53 -7.89 -5.43
CA TYR A 174 10.05 -8.60 -6.57
C TYR A 174 11.50 -8.17 -6.79
N ASN A 175 12.39 -9.10 -6.94
CA ASN A 175 13.79 -8.82 -7.24
C ASN A 175 14.30 -9.80 -8.32
N ASN A 176 14.84 -9.24 -9.38
CA ASN A 176 15.51 -9.95 -10.47
C ASN A 176 16.92 -9.40 -10.67
N ASP A 177 17.58 -8.97 -9.58
CA ASP A 177 18.88 -8.31 -9.62
C ASP A 177 19.98 -9.25 -9.13
N ASP A 178 20.65 -9.92 -10.07
CA ASP A 178 21.75 -10.86 -9.79
C ASP A 178 23.09 -10.19 -9.50
N GLY A 179 23.09 -9.06 -8.81
CA GLY A 179 24.31 -8.33 -8.49
C GLY A 179 24.93 -7.57 -9.68
N ILE A 180 25.89 -6.74 -9.37
CA ILE A 180 26.38 -5.63 -10.21
C ILE A 180 27.03 -6.06 -11.55
N ASN A 181 27.37 -7.33 -11.76
CA ASN A 181 28.31 -7.73 -12.82
C ASN A 181 27.85 -8.78 -13.85
N ASN A 182 26.65 -9.35 -13.78
CA ASN A 182 26.24 -10.36 -14.75
C ASN A 182 24.95 -9.99 -15.49
N PHE A 183 25.07 -9.76 -16.81
CA PHE A 183 23.94 -9.58 -17.72
C PHE A 183 23.21 -10.90 -18.07
N GLN A 184 23.78 -12.03 -17.66
CA GLN A 184 23.18 -13.37 -17.76
C GLN A 184 22.87 -13.84 -16.36
N SER A 185 21.64 -13.68 -15.91
CA SER A 185 21.21 -14.23 -14.64
C SER A 185 20.91 -15.72 -14.77
N SER A 186 21.53 -16.50 -13.91
CA SER A 186 21.24 -17.92 -13.76
C SER A 186 20.38 -18.21 -12.52
N SER A 187 19.93 -17.17 -11.80
CA SER A 187 19.06 -17.33 -10.64
C SER A 187 17.61 -17.02 -11.00
N ASP A 188 16.70 -17.84 -10.48
CA ASP A 188 15.27 -17.59 -10.60
C ASP A 188 14.91 -16.26 -9.93
N PRO A 189 13.97 -15.48 -10.49
CA PRO A 189 13.56 -14.23 -9.90
C PRO A 189 12.95 -14.45 -8.50
N PHE A 190 13.34 -13.59 -7.55
CA PHE A 190 12.78 -13.62 -6.22
C PHE A 190 11.40 -12.96 -6.17
N PHE A 191 10.46 -13.65 -5.55
CA PHE A 191 9.12 -13.14 -5.22
C PHE A 191 8.84 -13.35 -3.74
N LEU A 192 8.60 -12.28 -3.01
CA LEU A 192 8.16 -12.42 -1.63
C LEU A 192 6.81 -13.13 -1.58
N SER A 193 6.78 -14.27 -0.87
CA SER A 193 5.57 -15.09 -0.82
C SER A 193 4.47 -14.44 0.03
N PRO A 194 3.19 -14.58 -0.34
CA PRO A 194 2.07 -14.13 0.47
C PRO A 194 2.07 -14.72 1.90
N GLY A 195 2.49 -15.97 2.05
CA GLY A 195 2.62 -16.58 3.37
C GLY A 195 3.59 -15.81 4.28
N ARG A 196 4.78 -15.44 3.76
CA ARG A 196 5.75 -14.66 4.52
C ARG A 196 5.24 -13.26 4.88
N VAL A 197 4.54 -12.60 3.97
CA VAL A 197 3.87 -11.31 4.25
C VAL A 197 2.88 -11.43 5.39
N ILE A 198 2.03 -12.46 5.36
CA ILE A 198 1.04 -12.72 6.39
C ILE A 198 1.71 -12.98 7.76
N GLU A 199 2.76 -13.79 7.80
CA GLU A 199 3.53 -14.04 9.01
C GLU A 199 4.07 -12.75 9.64
N LEU A 200 4.71 -11.90 8.85
CA LEU A 200 5.23 -10.61 9.29
C LEU A 200 4.12 -9.70 9.86
N LEU A 201 2.95 -9.69 9.25
CA LEU A 201 1.82 -8.89 9.75
C LEU A 201 1.23 -9.45 11.05
N LEU A 202 1.16 -10.78 11.21
CA LEU A 202 0.74 -11.42 12.45
C LEU A 202 1.75 -11.16 13.59
N GLU A 203 3.05 -11.10 13.30
CA GLU A 203 4.06 -10.70 14.27
C GLU A 203 3.84 -9.24 14.73
N ARG A 204 3.56 -8.32 13.81
CA ARG A 204 3.25 -6.93 14.17
C ARG A 204 1.98 -6.82 15.02
N GLU A 205 0.92 -7.59 14.72
CA GLU A 205 -0.29 -7.59 15.55
C GLU A 205 -0.02 -8.02 16.98
N LYS A 206 0.84 -9.03 17.19
CA LYS A 206 1.24 -9.47 18.56
C LYS A 206 1.89 -8.35 19.37
N GLU A 207 2.63 -7.46 18.69
CA GLU A 207 3.29 -6.31 19.32
C GLU A 207 2.33 -5.14 19.53
N MET A 208 1.62 -4.75 18.49
CA MET A 208 0.80 -3.53 18.45
C MET A 208 -0.56 -3.69 19.12
N LYS A 209 -1.18 -4.88 19.02
CA LYS A 209 -2.47 -5.25 19.64
C LYS A 209 -3.61 -4.30 19.30
N LEU A 210 -3.71 -3.88 18.04
CA LEU A 210 -4.78 -2.99 17.56
C LEU A 210 -6.01 -3.75 17.02
N LEU A 211 -5.99 -5.08 17.01
CA LEU A 211 -6.99 -5.95 16.37
C LEU A 211 -7.17 -5.62 14.89
N ASN A 212 -6.08 -5.21 14.26
CA ASN A 212 -6.00 -4.78 12.88
C ASN A 212 -5.86 -5.96 11.92
N PHE A 213 -5.14 -7.02 12.38
CA PHE A 213 -4.82 -8.18 11.55
C PHE A 213 -4.74 -9.44 12.39
N SER A 214 -5.47 -10.49 12.01
CA SER A 214 -5.52 -11.75 12.75
C SER A 214 -5.75 -12.92 11.81
N ASP A 215 -5.64 -14.14 12.33
CA ASP A 215 -5.97 -15.37 11.58
C ASP A 215 -7.38 -15.37 11.00
N ASP A 216 -8.32 -14.70 11.67
CA ASP A 216 -9.72 -14.58 11.24
C ASP A 216 -9.98 -13.35 10.36
N SER A 217 -9.00 -12.47 10.13
CA SER A 217 -9.16 -11.36 9.20
C SER A 217 -9.40 -11.90 7.80
N TYR A 218 -10.29 -11.24 7.03
CA TYR A 218 -10.53 -11.59 5.64
C TYR A 218 -9.48 -10.95 4.75
N GLY A 219 -8.93 -11.72 3.83
CA GLY A 219 -7.92 -11.29 2.88
C GLY A 219 -8.16 -11.85 1.50
N MET A 220 -7.42 -11.35 0.54
CA MET A 220 -7.41 -11.84 -0.84
C MET A 220 -5.96 -11.89 -1.32
N VAL A 221 -5.62 -12.95 -2.06
CA VAL A 221 -4.30 -13.12 -2.67
C VAL A 221 -4.48 -13.30 -4.16
N ALA A 222 -3.89 -12.41 -4.91
CA ALA A 222 -3.81 -12.47 -6.37
C ALA A 222 -2.41 -12.93 -6.78
N SER A 223 -2.33 -13.91 -7.66
CA SER A 223 -1.09 -14.44 -8.20
C SER A 223 -1.13 -14.43 -9.70
N LYS A 224 -0.04 -13.98 -10.34
CA LYS A 224 0.19 -14.02 -11.80
C LYS A 224 -0.94 -13.35 -12.62
N ILE A 225 -1.51 -12.25 -12.12
CA ILE A 225 -2.60 -11.53 -12.81
C ILE A 225 -2.18 -11.19 -14.25
N GLY A 226 -3.08 -11.45 -15.20
CA GLY A 226 -2.85 -11.30 -16.63
C GLY A 226 -2.21 -12.50 -17.33
N GLN A 227 -1.75 -13.51 -16.61
CA GLN A 227 -1.16 -14.75 -17.15
C GLN A 227 -2.16 -15.89 -17.15
N LYS A 228 -1.85 -16.98 -17.88
CA LYS A 228 -2.74 -18.17 -17.96
C LYS A 228 -2.98 -18.84 -16.61
N GLU A 229 -1.97 -18.83 -15.74
CA GLU A 229 -2.03 -19.40 -14.39
C GLU A 229 -2.50 -18.37 -13.35
N SER A 230 -3.16 -17.30 -13.79
CA SER A 230 -3.73 -16.30 -12.89
C SER A 230 -4.70 -16.92 -11.88
N THR A 231 -4.51 -16.60 -10.62
CA THR A 231 -5.43 -17.00 -9.54
C THR A 231 -5.76 -15.82 -8.66
N PHE A 232 -7.01 -15.79 -8.19
CA PHE A 232 -7.49 -14.82 -7.23
C PHE A 232 -8.21 -15.57 -6.09
N ASN A 233 -7.50 -15.77 -4.98
CA ASN A 233 -7.98 -16.52 -3.81
C ASN A 233 -8.48 -15.56 -2.74
N SER A 234 -9.59 -15.89 -2.08
CA SER A 234 -10.15 -15.10 -0.99
C SER A 234 -10.59 -15.96 0.18
N GLY A 235 -10.47 -15.47 1.39
CA GLY A 235 -10.81 -16.18 2.61
C GLY A 235 -10.21 -15.56 3.86
N THR A 236 -10.34 -16.26 4.98
CA THR A 236 -9.63 -15.88 6.20
C THR A 236 -8.12 -16.03 6.03
N ILE A 237 -7.36 -15.24 6.73
CA ILE A 237 -5.89 -15.33 6.74
C ILE A 237 -5.43 -16.75 7.06
N LYS A 238 -6.09 -17.41 8.01
CA LYS A 238 -5.84 -18.82 8.38
C LYS A 238 -6.04 -19.79 7.21
N SER A 239 -7.02 -19.56 6.35
CA SER A 239 -7.26 -20.40 5.17
C SER A 239 -6.28 -20.08 4.06
N LEU A 240 -5.96 -18.82 3.84
CA LEU A 240 -5.00 -18.38 2.84
C LEU A 240 -3.57 -18.87 3.15
N LEU A 241 -3.17 -18.97 4.42
CA LEU A 241 -1.87 -19.51 4.82
C LEU A 241 -1.64 -20.98 4.44
N LYS A 242 -2.72 -21.74 4.17
CA LYS A 242 -2.61 -23.16 3.79
C LYS A 242 -2.34 -23.37 2.31
N LEU A 243 -2.43 -22.30 1.51
CA LEU A 243 -2.27 -22.36 0.07
C LEU A 243 -0.80 -22.29 -0.33
N ASP A 244 -0.46 -22.93 -1.42
CA ASP A 244 0.89 -22.86 -1.99
C ASP A 244 0.95 -21.73 -3.03
N TYR A 245 1.78 -20.73 -2.74
CA TYR A 245 2.00 -19.56 -3.60
C TYR A 245 3.38 -19.59 -4.25
N ARG A 246 3.73 -20.70 -4.92
CA ARG A 246 5.02 -20.82 -5.60
C ARG A 246 5.13 -19.87 -6.79
N GLY A 247 6.23 -19.15 -6.83
CA GLY A 247 6.50 -18.14 -7.85
C GLY A 247 5.70 -16.86 -7.62
N GLY A 248 5.54 -16.07 -8.66
CA GLY A 248 4.85 -14.76 -8.64
C GLY A 248 4.67 -14.24 -10.06
N PRO A 249 4.33 -12.95 -10.19
CA PRO A 249 4.12 -11.94 -9.14
C PRO A 249 2.88 -12.18 -8.29
N ASN A 250 2.96 -11.78 -7.01
CA ASN A 250 1.85 -11.88 -6.06
C ASN A 250 1.46 -10.50 -5.54
N SER A 251 0.21 -10.36 -5.07
CA SER A 251 -0.27 -9.19 -4.34
C SER A 251 -1.33 -9.60 -3.34
N ILE A 252 -1.46 -8.84 -2.26
CA ILE A 252 -2.45 -9.11 -1.22
C ILE A 252 -3.39 -7.92 -1.12
N ILE A 253 -4.68 -8.19 -0.93
CA ILE A 253 -5.67 -7.17 -0.63
C ILE A 253 -6.27 -7.48 0.73
N ILE A 254 -6.27 -6.49 1.62
CA ILE A 254 -7.00 -6.54 2.89
C ILE A 254 -8.22 -5.65 2.74
N PRO A 255 -9.43 -6.24 2.59
CA PRO A 255 -10.66 -5.48 2.50
C PRO A 255 -10.94 -4.70 3.79
N GLY A 256 -11.37 -3.44 3.67
CA GLY A 256 -11.97 -2.67 4.74
C GLY A 256 -13.47 -2.98 4.86
N ARG A 257 -14.30 -1.92 5.00
CA ARG A 257 -15.76 -2.08 5.05
C ARG A 257 -16.28 -2.60 3.71
N LEU A 258 -16.93 -3.76 3.74
CA LEU A 258 -17.51 -4.36 2.55
C LEU A 258 -18.94 -3.84 2.29
N HIS A 259 -19.21 -3.52 1.03
CA HIS A 259 -20.56 -3.28 0.53
C HIS A 259 -21.18 -4.60 0.06
N PHE A 260 -22.50 -4.75 0.07
CA PHE A 260 -23.14 -6.00 -0.33
C PHE A 260 -22.80 -6.43 -1.77
N THR A 261 -22.62 -5.46 -2.69
CA THR A 261 -22.19 -5.76 -4.07
C THR A 261 -20.75 -6.28 -4.15
N GLU A 262 -19.88 -5.85 -3.25
CA GLU A 262 -18.51 -6.36 -3.16
C GLU A 262 -18.49 -7.79 -2.61
N ILE A 263 -19.35 -8.07 -1.62
CA ILE A 263 -19.53 -9.43 -1.09
C ILE A 263 -19.95 -10.38 -2.20
N ASP A 264 -20.95 -9.98 -3.00
CA ASP A 264 -21.40 -10.79 -4.14
C ASP A 264 -20.30 -10.96 -5.19
N SER A 265 -19.56 -9.88 -5.51
CA SER A 265 -18.46 -9.95 -6.46
C SER A 265 -17.36 -10.90 -5.98
N ILE A 266 -16.94 -10.83 -4.72
CA ILE A 266 -15.95 -11.76 -4.15
C ILE A 266 -16.42 -13.21 -4.31
N LYS A 267 -17.68 -13.51 -3.99
CA LYS A 267 -18.24 -14.86 -4.07
C LYS A 267 -18.19 -15.47 -5.47
N TYR A 268 -18.34 -14.66 -6.50
CA TYR A 268 -18.45 -15.15 -7.88
C TYR A 268 -17.21 -14.91 -8.74
N LEU A 269 -16.35 -13.98 -8.37
CA LEU A 269 -15.17 -13.61 -9.16
C LEU A 269 -13.85 -14.16 -8.60
N THR A 270 -13.85 -14.69 -7.36
CA THR A 270 -12.65 -15.26 -6.75
C THR A 270 -12.82 -16.73 -6.40
N THR A 271 -11.72 -17.45 -6.18
CA THR A 271 -11.76 -18.75 -5.53
C THR A 271 -11.89 -18.52 -4.03
N MET A 272 -13.14 -18.60 -3.55
CA MET A 272 -13.49 -18.30 -2.17
C MET A 272 -13.32 -19.53 -1.26
N PHE A 273 -12.61 -19.39 -0.14
CA PHE A 273 -12.40 -20.42 0.88
C PHE A 273 -13.26 -20.23 2.12
N ASP A 274 -13.60 -18.99 2.44
CA ASP A 274 -14.47 -18.64 3.57
C ASP A 274 -15.40 -17.49 3.17
N GLU A 275 -16.54 -17.37 3.86
CA GLU A 275 -17.49 -16.27 3.64
C GLU A 275 -16.85 -14.90 3.93
N PRO A 276 -17.07 -13.89 3.07
CA PRO A 276 -16.52 -12.57 3.28
C PRO A 276 -17.00 -11.92 4.58
N THR A 277 -16.07 -11.45 5.38
CA THR A 277 -16.34 -10.75 6.64
C THR A 277 -15.78 -9.32 6.61
N ASP A 278 -16.47 -8.41 7.30
CA ASP A 278 -16.03 -7.02 7.42
C ASP A 278 -14.93 -6.89 8.50
N ASN A 279 -13.71 -6.66 8.06
CA ASN A 279 -12.56 -6.53 8.97
C ASN A 279 -12.69 -5.34 9.91
N THR A 280 -13.43 -4.29 9.53
CA THR A 280 -13.57 -3.08 10.35
C THR A 280 -14.37 -3.31 11.63
N MET A 281 -15.17 -4.37 11.69
CA MET A 281 -15.96 -4.73 12.88
C MET A 281 -15.12 -5.15 14.09
N ARG A 282 -13.88 -5.60 13.85
CA ARG A 282 -12.95 -6.05 14.90
C ARG A 282 -11.93 -5.00 15.29
N LEU A 283 -11.79 -3.95 14.49
CA LEU A 283 -10.75 -2.95 14.67
C LEU A 283 -10.92 -2.21 15.99
N SER A 284 -9.91 -2.27 16.84
CA SER A 284 -9.84 -1.47 18.07
C SER A 284 -9.17 -0.13 17.81
N ARG A 285 -9.96 0.88 17.44
CA ARG A 285 -9.42 2.22 17.24
C ARG A 285 -8.82 2.73 18.54
N LEU A 286 -7.53 3.05 18.53
CA LEU A 286 -6.78 3.50 19.71
C LEU A 286 -7.47 4.67 20.41
N ALA A 287 -7.99 5.62 19.63
CA ALA A 287 -8.69 6.78 20.19
C ALA A 287 -9.93 6.39 21.02
N TYR A 288 -10.76 5.45 20.54
CA TYR A 288 -11.91 4.97 21.34
C TYR A 288 -11.45 4.27 22.61
N ARG A 289 -10.44 3.38 22.53
CA ARG A 289 -9.89 2.71 23.71
C ARG A 289 -9.34 3.68 24.75
N MET A 290 -8.68 4.75 24.31
CA MET A 290 -8.21 5.79 25.20
C MET A 290 -9.39 6.50 25.86
N LEU A 291 -10.35 6.97 25.07
CA LEU A 291 -11.49 7.73 25.59
C LEU A 291 -12.39 6.91 26.49
N ASP A 292 -12.66 5.63 26.15
CA ASP A 292 -13.42 4.69 26.99
C ASP A 292 -12.77 4.45 28.36
N LYS A 293 -11.44 4.59 28.44
CA LYS A 293 -10.69 4.48 29.69
C LYS A 293 -10.63 5.82 30.43
N TYR A 294 -10.22 6.88 29.72
CA TYR A 294 -9.84 8.14 30.38
C TYR A 294 -11.05 9.00 30.76
N ILE A 295 -12.13 9.07 29.96
CA ILE A 295 -13.33 9.85 30.30
C ILE A 295 -13.94 9.40 31.65
N PRO A 296 -14.26 8.10 31.87
CA PRO A 296 -14.83 7.68 33.15
C PRO A 296 -13.85 7.81 34.33
N ASN A 297 -12.55 7.56 34.11
CA ASN A 297 -11.57 7.72 35.16
C ASN A 297 -11.43 9.19 35.61
N THR A 298 -11.34 10.11 34.64
CA THR A 298 -11.25 11.55 34.90
C THR A 298 -12.51 12.05 35.62
N LYS A 299 -13.70 11.51 35.26
CA LYS A 299 -14.93 11.81 35.95
C LYS A 299 -14.88 11.44 37.44
N ILE A 300 -14.40 10.21 37.74
CA ILE A 300 -14.23 9.77 39.13
C ILE A 300 -13.27 10.71 39.88
N ALA A 301 -12.16 11.12 39.24
CA ALA A 301 -11.20 12.02 39.89
C ALA A 301 -11.80 13.42 40.13
N VAL A 302 -12.57 13.98 39.18
CA VAL A 302 -13.30 15.26 39.38
C VAL A 302 -14.30 15.15 40.53
N ASP A 303 -15.11 14.07 40.61
CA ASP A 303 -16.09 13.86 41.65
C ASP A 303 -15.41 13.74 43.01
N ASN A 304 -14.28 13.01 43.10
CA ASN A 304 -13.48 12.89 44.32
C ASN A 304 -12.90 14.26 44.76
N MET A 305 -12.44 15.08 43.84
CA MET A 305 -11.95 16.43 44.17
C MET A 305 -13.05 17.31 44.75
N TYR A 306 -14.27 17.26 44.24
CA TYR A 306 -15.41 17.98 44.81
C TYR A 306 -15.74 17.51 46.24
N GLN A 307 -15.65 16.20 46.52
CA GLN A 307 -15.85 15.66 47.86
C GLN A 307 -14.76 16.15 48.83
N LEU A 308 -13.49 16.18 48.38
CA LEU A 308 -12.36 16.65 49.19
C LEU A 308 -12.49 18.13 49.54
N ILE A 309 -13.02 19.00 48.69
CA ILE A 309 -13.31 20.41 49.01
C ILE A 309 -14.41 20.54 50.07
N ARG A 310 -15.40 19.66 50.05
CA ARG A 310 -16.53 19.69 50.98
C ARG A 310 -16.15 19.21 52.38
N THR A 311 -15.14 18.36 52.50
CA THR A 311 -14.67 17.82 53.77
C THR A 311 -13.61 18.74 54.34
N ALA A 312 -13.89 19.43 55.45
CA ALA A 312 -13.00 20.40 56.11
C ALA A 312 -11.63 19.85 56.57
N THR A 313 -11.47 18.52 56.55
CA THR A 313 -10.25 17.79 56.97
C THR A 313 -9.22 17.59 55.85
N SER A 314 -9.53 17.91 54.60
CA SER A 314 -8.69 17.55 53.44
C SER A 314 -7.56 18.51 53.14
N GLY A 315 -7.48 19.68 53.77
CA GLY A 315 -6.48 20.72 53.44
C GLY A 315 -6.61 21.32 52.02
N LEU A 316 -7.64 20.93 51.27
CA LEU A 316 -7.95 21.49 49.95
C LEU A 316 -8.75 22.76 50.13
N SER A 317 -8.18 23.92 49.74
CA SER A 317 -8.87 25.22 49.81
C SER A 317 -9.97 25.33 48.77
N LYS A 318 -11.02 26.09 49.12
CA LYS A 318 -12.09 26.49 48.16
C LYS A 318 -11.54 27.24 46.95
N ASP A 319 -10.31 27.78 47.04
CA ASP A 319 -9.64 28.49 45.93
C ASP A 319 -9.39 27.58 44.71
N PHE A 320 -9.39 26.27 44.87
CA PHE A 320 -9.26 25.31 43.75
C PHE A 320 -10.60 24.99 43.07
N ALA A 321 -11.73 25.39 43.63
CA ALA A 321 -13.04 25.13 43.03
C ALA A 321 -13.15 25.59 41.54
N PRO A 322 -12.66 26.78 41.13
CA PRO A 322 -12.70 27.18 39.74
C PRO A 322 -11.83 26.30 38.80
N VAL A 323 -10.75 25.72 39.31
CA VAL A 323 -9.87 24.81 38.51
C VAL A 323 -10.58 23.48 38.30
N ILE A 324 -11.27 22.95 39.32
CA ILE A 324 -12.02 21.71 39.23
C ILE A 324 -13.25 21.88 38.33
N GLU A 325 -13.95 22.99 38.44
CA GLU A 325 -15.08 23.34 37.55
C GLU A 325 -14.62 23.42 36.08
N ASN A 326 -13.44 23.99 35.83
CA ASN A 326 -12.89 24.04 34.49
C ASN A 326 -12.49 22.65 33.97
N ALA A 327 -11.96 21.78 34.84
CA ALA A 327 -11.69 20.37 34.48
C ALA A 327 -12.99 19.62 34.14
N GLU A 328 -14.08 19.87 34.89
CA GLU A 328 -15.40 19.29 34.61
C GLU A 328 -15.93 19.76 33.25
N ASN A 329 -15.80 21.06 32.93
CA ASN A 329 -16.22 21.60 31.63
C ASN A 329 -15.47 20.94 30.49
N TYR A 330 -14.15 20.80 30.57
CA TYR A 330 -13.38 20.05 29.56
C TYR A 330 -13.78 18.58 29.45
N LEU A 331 -14.17 17.95 30.58
CA LEU A 331 -14.66 16.59 30.55
C LEU A 331 -16.01 16.45 29.86
N LEU A 332 -16.91 17.44 30.03
CA LEU A 332 -18.19 17.51 29.32
C LEU A 332 -17.95 17.71 27.82
N ASP A 333 -17.05 18.63 27.44
CA ASP A 333 -16.64 18.81 26.06
C ASP A 333 -16.08 17.52 25.47
N ALA A 334 -15.24 16.79 26.23
CA ALA A 334 -14.69 15.51 25.79
C ALA A 334 -15.77 14.48 25.50
N GLN A 335 -16.79 14.40 26.36
CA GLN A 335 -17.93 13.49 26.14
C GLN A 335 -18.76 13.88 24.92
N ASP A 336 -19.00 15.18 24.74
CA ASP A 336 -19.76 15.68 23.59
C ASP A 336 -19.01 15.45 22.27
N PHE A 337 -17.70 15.71 22.22
CA PHE A 337 -16.88 15.40 21.06
C PHE A 337 -16.81 13.91 20.77
N TYR A 338 -16.71 13.07 21.81
CA TYR A 338 -16.77 11.62 21.68
C TYR A 338 -18.08 11.17 21.00
N ASN A 339 -19.22 11.67 21.48
CA ASN A 339 -20.54 11.35 20.93
C ASN A 339 -20.71 11.83 19.49
N GLN A 340 -20.02 12.91 19.10
CA GLN A 340 -20.00 13.45 17.74
C GLN A 340 -18.98 12.74 16.82
N GLY A 341 -18.18 11.79 17.33
CA GLY A 341 -17.11 11.12 16.58
C GLY A 341 -15.87 11.99 16.32
N LYS A 342 -15.73 13.15 16.96
CA LYS A 342 -14.60 14.08 16.88
C LYS A 342 -13.51 13.66 17.88
N LEU A 343 -12.89 12.53 17.61
CA LEU A 343 -12.05 11.82 18.60
C LEU A 343 -10.81 12.59 19.02
N GLU A 344 -10.17 13.32 18.10
CA GLU A 344 -8.98 14.14 18.37
C GLU A 344 -9.31 15.27 19.35
N LEU A 345 -10.46 15.91 19.18
CA LEU A 345 -10.93 16.95 20.11
C LEU A 345 -11.31 16.38 21.46
N ALA A 346 -11.94 15.20 21.48
CA ALA A 346 -12.25 14.49 22.73
C ALA A 346 -10.98 14.12 23.51
N ILE A 347 -9.94 13.60 22.86
CA ILE A 347 -8.64 13.28 23.49
C ILE A 347 -7.98 14.55 24.03
N LEU A 348 -7.99 15.65 23.26
CA LEU A 348 -7.43 16.92 23.71
C LEU A 348 -8.16 17.41 24.96
N SER A 349 -9.49 17.42 24.95
CA SER A 349 -10.30 17.92 26.07
C SER A 349 -10.13 17.08 27.35
N VAL A 350 -10.14 15.74 27.24
CA VAL A 350 -9.90 14.88 28.43
C VAL A 350 -8.48 15.07 28.96
N GLY A 351 -7.48 15.25 28.10
CA GLY A 351 -6.10 15.52 28.51
C GLY A 351 -5.95 16.85 29.25
N TYR A 352 -6.69 17.92 28.86
CA TYR A 352 -6.75 19.16 29.61
C TYR A 352 -7.43 18.98 30.97
N ALA A 353 -8.54 18.24 31.05
CA ALA A 353 -9.20 17.93 32.32
C ALA A 353 -8.27 17.20 33.27
N GLU A 354 -7.58 16.15 32.81
CA GLU A 354 -6.59 15.42 33.63
C GLU A 354 -5.43 16.32 34.09
N GLY A 355 -4.88 17.13 33.20
CA GLY A 355 -3.80 18.06 33.53
C GLY A 355 -4.18 19.06 34.63
N LEU A 356 -5.41 19.57 34.64
CA LEU A 356 -5.92 20.44 35.71
C LEU A 356 -6.05 19.71 37.04
N ILE A 357 -6.57 18.48 37.05
CA ILE A 357 -6.68 17.64 38.25
C ILE A 357 -5.28 17.24 38.76
N ASP A 358 -4.38 16.86 37.87
CA ASP A 358 -2.98 16.52 38.20
C ASP A 358 -2.21 17.71 38.81
N SER A 359 -2.46 18.93 38.33
CA SER A 359 -1.83 20.12 38.89
C SER A 359 -2.16 20.30 40.37
N ILE A 360 -3.40 20.07 40.75
CA ILE A 360 -3.85 20.11 42.18
C ILE A 360 -3.24 18.93 42.93
N ARG A 361 -3.27 17.73 42.34
CA ARG A 361 -2.75 16.50 42.93
C ARG A 361 -1.28 16.65 43.32
N PHE A 362 -0.44 17.12 42.42
CA PHE A 362 0.97 17.33 42.66
C PHE A 362 1.23 18.42 43.72
N GLN A 363 0.49 19.53 43.65
CA GLN A 363 0.65 20.65 44.55
C GLN A 363 0.25 20.26 45.98
N LYS A 364 -0.73 19.38 46.16
CA LYS A 364 -1.29 18.98 47.44
C LYS A 364 -0.87 17.60 47.89
N ASN A 365 -0.04 16.90 47.14
CA ASN A 365 0.42 15.53 47.40
C ASN A 365 -0.77 14.58 47.74
N MET A 366 -1.80 14.60 46.93
CA MET A 366 -2.99 13.79 47.09
C MET A 366 -3.23 12.92 45.83
N ASN A 367 -4.04 11.87 45.98
CA ASN A 367 -4.43 11.02 44.83
C ASN A 367 -5.94 10.91 44.72
N PRO A 368 -6.58 11.61 43.78
CA PRO A 368 -8.01 11.53 43.53
C PRO A 368 -8.41 10.36 42.63
N TRP A 369 -7.46 9.68 42.00
CA TRP A 369 -7.68 8.58 41.06
C TRP A 369 -8.02 7.25 41.71
#